data_07fb4e1b6cb6cbb376e7a14eb4706a0e
#
_entry.id   07fb4e1b6cb6cbb376e7a14eb4706a0e
#
_cell.length_a   1.000
_cell.length_b   1.000
_cell.length_c   1.000
_cell.angle_alpha   90.00
_cell.angle_beta   90.00
_cell.angle_gamma   90.00
#
_symmetry.space_group_name_H-M   'P 1'
#
loop_
_entity.id
_entity.type
_entity.pdbx_description
1 polymer ?
#
loop_
_entity_poly.entity_id
_entity_poly.type
_entity_poly.pdbx_seq_one_letter_code
_entity_poly.pdbx_strand_id
1 'polypeptide(L)'
;MRRLFATAWTIWLIDFVTKAWALQSLNANPRKIIGTFLQFTLVHNSGAAFSFATGFTIAFSLLALAVVIATIYFAPKITSMGWQVAIGLLLGGVLGNLTDRIFRTPGFLSGHVIDWIQLPNWPVFNIADSAICIAAAIAFTLSMRNVPPITRVR
;
A
#
# COMPACT_ATOMS: atom_id res chain seq x y z
N MET A 1 10.38 -12.36 12.42
CA MET A 1 10.82 -11.91 11.09
C MET A 1 10.14 -12.66 9.92
N ARG A 2 10.11 -14.00 9.90
CA ARG A 2 9.51 -14.74 8.76
C ARG A 2 8.09 -14.29 8.42
N ARG A 3 7.22 -14.08 9.42
CA ARG A 3 5.83 -13.63 9.21
C ARG A 3 5.75 -12.24 8.59
N LEU A 4 6.58 -11.30 9.05
CA LEU A 4 6.63 -9.94 8.52
C LEU A 4 6.94 -9.97 7.01
N PHE A 5 8.04 -10.61 6.63
CA PHE A 5 8.44 -10.64 5.23
C PHE A 5 7.51 -11.51 4.37
N ALA A 6 6.96 -12.61 4.90
CA ALA A 6 5.96 -13.40 4.20
C ALA A 6 4.68 -12.57 3.92
N THR A 7 4.17 -11.84 4.92
CA THR A 7 3.02 -10.94 4.74
C THR A 7 3.34 -9.85 3.71
N ALA A 8 4.50 -9.20 3.82
CA ALA A 8 4.90 -8.16 2.89
C ALA A 8 4.99 -8.67 1.45
N TRP A 9 5.62 -9.81 1.25
CA TRP A 9 5.73 -10.44 -0.07
C TRP A 9 4.36 -10.81 -0.65
N THR A 10 3.47 -11.40 0.17
CA THR A 10 2.12 -11.78 -0.27
C THR A 10 1.32 -10.55 -0.72
N ILE A 11 1.32 -9.48 0.07
CA ILE A 11 0.61 -8.25 -0.28
C ILE A 11 1.18 -7.60 -1.54
N TRP A 12 2.51 -7.46 -1.61
CA TRP A 12 3.17 -6.93 -2.79
C TRP A 12 2.81 -7.71 -4.05
N LEU A 13 2.84 -9.05 -3.98
CA LEU A 13 2.51 -9.92 -5.12
C LEU A 13 1.04 -9.78 -5.54
N ILE A 14 0.10 -9.77 -4.59
CA ILE A 14 -1.33 -9.60 -4.88
C ILE A 14 -1.56 -8.23 -5.51
N ASP A 15 -0.98 -7.17 -4.97
CA ASP A 15 -1.08 -5.82 -5.52
C ASP A 15 -0.53 -5.76 -6.95
N PHE A 16 0.65 -6.30 -7.18
CA PHE A 16 1.29 -6.35 -8.49
C PHE A 16 0.44 -7.08 -9.53
N VAL A 17 -0.06 -8.29 -9.19
CA VAL A 17 -0.88 -9.11 -10.09
C VAL A 17 -2.23 -8.42 -10.39
N THR A 18 -2.88 -7.87 -9.36
CA THR A 18 -4.18 -7.19 -9.55
C THR A 18 -4.05 -5.89 -10.35
N LYS A 19 -2.97 -5.14 -10.20
CA LYS A 19 -2.67 -3.97 -11.02
C LYS A 19 -2.36 -4.36 -12.48
N ALA A 20 -1.62 -5.44 -12.69
CA ALA A 20 -1.37 -5.96 -14.05
C ALA A 20 -2.67 -6.39 -14.73
N TRP A 21 -3.56 -7.06 -14.00
CA TRP A 21 -4.90 -7.40 -14.49
C TRP A 21 -5.73 -6.13 -14.78
N ALA A 22 -5.73 -5.15 -13.89
CA ALA A 22 -6.50 -3.90 -14.07
C ALA A 22 -6.08 -3.15 -15.34
N LEU A 23 -4.77 -3.06 -15.60
CA LEU A 23 -4.23 -2.44 -16.82
C LEU A 23 -4.67 -3.12 -18.13
N GLN A 24 -4.91 -4.42 -18.09
CA GLN A 24 -5.33 -5.19 -19.28
C GLN A 24 -6.85 -5.23 -19.45
N SER A 25 -7.62 -5.14 -18.36
CA SER A 25 -9.05 -5.46 -18.32
C SER A 25 -9.95 -4.27 -18.07
N LEU A 26 -9.42 -3.16 -17.60
CA LEU A 26 -10.19 -1.98 -17.21
C LEU A 26 -9.81 -0.76 -18.05
N ASN A 27 -10.71 0.22 -18.05
CA ASN A 27 -10.52 1.54 -18.64
C ASN A 27 -11.07 2.62 -17.70
N ALA A 28 -11.09 3.87 -18.13
CA ALA A 28 -11.61 5.00 -17.33
C ALA A 28 -13.12 4.96 -17.10
N ASN A 29 -13.88 4.13 -17.83
CA ASN A 29 -15.32 3.99 -17.62
C ASN A 29 -15.58 2.98 -16.50
N PRO A 30 -16.28 3.37 -15.41
CA PRO A 30 -16.53 2.48 -14.29
C PRO A 30 -17.34 1.25 -14.66
N ARG A 31 -16.80 0.07 -14.39
CA ARG A 31 -17.50 -1.21 -14.51
C ARG A 31 -18.18 -1.54 -13.19
N LYS A 32 -19.51 -1.56 -13.16
CA LYS A 32 -20.30 -1.90 -11.99
C LYS A 32 -20.13 -3.37 -11.63
N ILE A 33 -19.76 -3.66 -10.38
CA ILE A 33 -19.61 -5.01 -9.83
C ILE A 33 -20.74 -5.30 -8.85
N ILE A 34 -20.99 -4.39 -7.90
CA ILE A 34 -22.12 -4.47 -6.96
C ILE A 34 -22.89 -3.14 -7.07
N GLY A 35 -23.78 -3.05 -8.04
CA GLY A 35 -24.54 -1.84 -8.31
C GLY A 35 -23.65 -0.61 -8.47
N THR A 36 -23.96 0.46 -7.71
CA THR A 36 -23.11 1.67 -7.62
C THR A 36 -22.17 1.64 -6.41
N PHE A 37 -22.27 0.61 -5.54
CA PHE A 37 -21.49 0.52 -4.32
C PHE A 37 -20.03 0.09 -4.59
N LEU A 38 -19.83 -0.91 -5.43
CA LEU A 38 -18.49 -1.34 -5.83
C LEU A 38 -18.35 -1.31 -7.34
N GLN A 39 -17.40 -0.54 -7.80
CA GLN A 39 -17.08 -0.42 -9.22
C GLN A 39 -15.57 -0.62 -9.43
N PHE A 40 -15.20 -1.05 -10.63
CA PHE A 40 -13.81 -1.10 -11.04
C PHE A 40 -13.58 -0.09 -12.17
N THR A 41 -12.59 0.74 -12.01
CA THR A 41 -12.19 1.76 -12.99
C THR A 41 -10.68 1.90 -13.00
N LEU A 42 -10.08 2.22 -14.12
CA LEU A 42 -8.64 2.41 -14.21
C LEU A 42 -8.27 3.88 -14.02
N VAL A 43 -7.47 4.17 -13.00
CA VAL A 43 -6.95 5.50 -12.72
C VAL A 43 -5.43 5.44 -12.60
N HIS A 44 -4.74 6.37 -13.27
CA HIS A 44 -3.30 6.58 -13.13
C HIS A 44 -3.06 7.72 -12.16
N ASN A 45 -2.75 7.38 -10.91
CA ASN A 45 -2.63 8.33 -9.80
C ASN A 45 -1.20 8.87 -9.68
N SER A 46 -1.02 10.14 -10.04
CA SER A 46 0.26 10.84 -9.91
C SER A 46 0.61 11.26 -8.47
N GLY A 47 -0.24 10.93 -7.49
CA GLY A 47 -0.11 11.42 -6.12
C GLY A 47 -0.90 12.69 -5.85
N ALA A 48 -1.66 13.16 -6.85
CA ALA A 48 -2.51 14.34 -6.77
C ALA A 48 -3.95 13.94 -6.44
N ALA A 49 -4.23 13.43 -5.25
CA ALA A 49 -5.62 13.22 -4.79
C ALA A 49 -6.47 14.51 -4.87
N PHE A 50 -5.84 15.68 -5.08
CA PHE A 50 -6.49 16.99 -5.14
C PHE A 50 -5.92 17.91 -6.24
N SER A 51 -5.44 17.41 -7.37
CA SER A 51 -4.95 18.20 -8.53
C SER A 51 -3.85 19.23 -8.24
N PHE A 52 -3.35 19.33 -7.02
CA PHE A 52 -2.42 20.40 -6.61
C PHE A 52 -0.94 20.04 -6.72
N ALA A 53 -0.55 18.81 -7.13
CA ALA A 53 0.79 18.42 -6.77
C ALA A 53 1.48 17.37 -7.65
N THR A 54 1.75 17.67 -8.91
CA THR A 54 2.76 16.92 -9.68
C THR A 54 4.15 16.99 -9.03
N GLY A 55 4.44 18.02 -8.22
CA GLY A 55 5.68 18.15 -7.45
C GLY A 55 5.83 17.24 -6.24
N PHE A 56 4.74 16.70 -5.70
CA PHE A 56 4.80 15.86 -4.49
C PHE A 56 5.00 14.37 -4.78
N THR A 57 4.91 13.92 -6.03
CA THR A 57 5.10 12.49 -6.38
C THR A 57 6.45 11.98 -5.91
N ILE A 58 7.52 12.74 -6.16
CA ILE A 58 8.87 12.39 -5.73
C ILE A 58 8.97 12.40 -4.20
N ALA A 59 8.37 13.37 -3.54
CA ALA A 59 8.37 13.42 -2.07
C ALA A 59 7.68 12.19 -1.45
N PHE A 60 6.53 11.75 -2.00
CA PHE A 60 5.87 10.52 -1.58
C PHE A 60 6.72 9.28 -1.85
N SER A 61 7.43 9.24 -2.98
CA SER A 61 8.34 8.13 -3.30
C SER A 61 9.52 8.07 -2.35
N LEU A 62 10.11 9.22 -1.99
CA LEU A 62 11.17 9.29 -1.00
C LEU A 62 10.69 8.91 0.41
N LEU A 63 9.49 9.34 0.80
CA LEU A 63 8.87 8.91 2.04
C LEU A 63 8.64 7.40 2.06
N ALA A 64 8.11 6.82 0.98
CA ALA A 64 7.92 5.39 0.85
C ALA A 64 9.25 4.63 0.98
N LEU A 65 10.30 5.12 0.34
CA LEU A 65 11.65 4.54 0.46
C LEU A 65 12.18 4.61 1.90
N ALA A 66 11.98 5.75 2.58
CA ALA A 66 12.37 5.91 3.99
C ALA A 66 11.61 4.91 4.89
N VAL A 67 10.31 4.71 4.66
CA VAL A 67 9.51 3.71 5.39
C VAL A 67 10.04 2.30 5.15
N VAL A 68 10.38 1.94 3.90
CA VAL A 68 10.97 0.63 3.57
C VAL A 68 12.29 0.42 4.34
N ILE A 69 13.20 1.39 4.27
CA ILE A 69 14.50 1.33 4.94
C ILE A 69 14.32 1.20 6.47
N ALA A 70 13.46 2.04 7.06
CA ALA A 70 13.17 1.99 8.49
C ALA A 70 12.58 0.63 8.90
N THR A 71 11.62 0.12 8.11
CA THR A 71 11.01 -1.18 8.39
C THR A 71 12.04 -2.32 8.36
N ILE A 72 12.90 -2.36 7.35
CA ILE A 72 13.96 -3.38 7.25
C ILE A 72 14.93 -3.27 8.42
N TYR A 73 15.34 -2.05 8.80
CA TYR A 73 16.24 -1.82 9.91
C TYR A 73 15.67 -2.26 11.26
N PHE A 74 14.37 -2.00 11.51
CA PHE A 74 13.73 -2.35 12.76
C PHE A 74 13.12 -3.75 12.79
N ALA A 75 12.91 -4.40 11.65
CA ALA A 75 12.30 -5.73 11.54
C ALA A 75 12.90 -6.79 12.48
N PRO A 76 14.24 -6.88 12.68
CA PRO A 76 14.84 -7.87 13.60
C PRO A 76 14.45 -7.67 15.05
N LYS A 77 14.06 -6.45 15.43
CA LYS A 77 13.69 -6.10 16.82
C LYS A 77 12.23 -6.44 17.13
N ILE A 78 11.39 -6.68 16.12
CA ILE A 78 9.96 -6.89 16.28
C ILE A 78 9.68 -8.35 16.63
N THR A 79 9.30 -8.61 17.87
CA THR A 79 9.02 -9.96 18.37
C THR A 79 7.54 -10.28 18.41
N SER A 80 6.67 -9.30 18.65
CA SER A 80 5.22 -9.48 18.68
C SER A 80 4.64 -9.89 17.33
N MET A 81 3.88 -10.99 17.32
CA MET A 81 3.27 -11.51 16.10
C MET A 81 2.29 -10.54 15.46
N GLY A 82 1.45 -9.86 16.25
CA GLY A 82 0.51 -8.85 15.73
C GLY A 82 1.21 -7.70 15.04
N TRP A 83 2.31 -7.20 15.65
CA TRP A 83 3.13 -6.16 15.06
C TRP A 83 3.88 -6.63 13.80
N GLN A 84 4.34 -7.90 13.75
CA GLN A 84 4.93 -8.46 12.54
C GLN A 84 3.96 -8.47 11.37
N VAL A 85 2.68 -8.79 11.61
CA VAL A 85 1.63 -8.77 10.57
C VAL A 85 1.33 -7.32 10.17
N ALA A 86 1.09 -6.42 11.12
CA ALA A 86 0.80 -5.02 10.82
C ALA A 86 1.92 -4.37 10.00
N ILE A 87 3.18 -4.54 10.42
CA ILE A 87 4.33 -3.96 9.72
C ILE A 87 4.58 -4.67 8.38
N GLY A 88 4.26 -5.98 8.28
CA GLY A 88 4.32 -6.70 7.02
C GLY A 88 3.30 -6.19 6.00
N LEU A 89 2.06 -5.91 6.43
CA LEU A 89 1.03 -5.27 5.59
C LEU A 89 1.48 -3.89 5.12
N LEU A 90 2.01 -3.06 6.04
CA LEU A 90 2.54 -1.75 5.71
C LEU A 90 3.67 -1.85 4.68
N LEU A 91 4.65 -2.70 4.92
CA LEU A 91 5.79 -2.87 4.02
C LEU A 91 5.35 -3.36 2.63
N GLY A 92 4.46 -4.35 2.57
CA GLY A 92 3.94 -4.88 1.29
C GLY A 92 3.16 -3.83 0.51
N GLY A 93 2.30 -3.05 1.17
CA GLY A 93 1.56 -1.97 0.54
C GLY A 93 2.48 -0.84 0.06
N VAL A 94 3.42 -0.42 0.89
CA VAL A 94 4.40 0.61 0.50
C VAL A 94 5.25 0.15 -0.68
N LEU A 95 5.71 -1.11 -0.69
CA LEU A 95 6.46 -1.68 -1.82
C LEU A 95 5.61 -1.77 -3.08
N GLY A 96 4.32 -2.10 -2.99
CA GLY A 96 3.39 -2.14 -4.13
C GLY A 96 3.30 -0.79 -4.83
N ASN A 97 3.00 0.27 -4.08
CA ASN A 97 2.92 1.61 -4.63
C ASN A 97 4.29 2.17 -5.06
N LEU A 98 5.36 1.85 -4.34
CA LEU A 98 6.73 2.26 -4.71
C LEU A 98 7.19 1.58 -6.01
N THR A 99 6.81 0.33 -6.24
CA THR A 99 7.07 -0.38 -7.51
C THR A 99 6.50 0.38 -8.69
N ASP A 100 5.25 0.84 -8.61
CA ASP A 100 4.63 1.66 -9.65
C ASP A 100 5.41 2.97 -9.86
N ARG A 101 5.77 3.65 -8.80
CA ARG A 101 6.50 4.93 -8.88
C ARG A 101 7.91 4.81 -9.46
N ILE A 102 8.55 3.65 -9.32
CA ILE A 102 9.88 3.42 -9.89
C ILE A 102 9.80 3.00 -11.36
N PHE A 103 8.86 2.10 -11.72
CA PHE A 103 8.90 1.38 -12.98
C PHE A 103 7.87 1.85 -14.02
N ARG A 104 6.85 2.66 -13.63
CA ARG A 104 5.85 3.15 -14.58
C ARG A 104 6.17 4.56 -15.07
N THR A 105 5.49 4.96 -16.14
CA THR A 105 5.59 6.34 -16.68
C THR A 105 5.05 7.36 -15.68
N PRO A 106 5.64 8.59 -15.64
CA PRO A 106 6.65 9.14 -16.56
C PRO A 106 8.10 8.71 -16.26
N GLY A 107 8.38 8.00 -15.18
CA GLY A 107 9.73 7.49 -14.94
C GLY A 107 10.10 7.40 -13.48
N PHE A 108 11.39 7.16 -13.21
CA PHE A 108 11.94 6.85 -11.90
C PHE A 108 11.47 7.81 -10.80
N LEU A 109 10.87 7.26 -9.74
CA LEU A 109 10.27 7.94 -8.58
C LEU A 109 9.08 8.86 -8.89
N SER A 110 8.73 9.04 -10.16
CA SER A 110 7.63 9.90 -10.62
C SER A 110 6.48 9.10 -11.25
N GLY A 111 6.61 7.78 -11.36
CA GLY A 111 5.61 6.91 -11.96
C GLY A 111 4.24 7.02 -11.30
N HIS A 112 3.19 6.82 -12.09
CA HIS A 112 1.83 6.85 -11.60
C HIS A 112 1.46 5.52 -10.94
N VAL A 113 0.84 5.59 -9.77
CA VAL A 113 0.26 4.43 -9.09
C VAL A 113 -1.02 4.02 -9.83
N ILE A 114 -1.22 2.72 -9.99
CA ILE A 114 -2.43 2.16 -10.60
C ILE A 114 -3.48 1.91 -9.53
N ASP A 115 -4.57 2.69 -9.60
CA ASP A 115 -5.73 2.55 -8.74
C ASP A 115 -6.90 2.00 -9.55
N TRP A 116 -7.73 1.12 -8.96
CA TRP A 116 -8.76 0.43 -9.72
C TRP A 116 -10.01 0.04 -8.93
N ILE A 117 -10.03 0.20 -7.59
CA ILE A 117 -11.20 -0.06 -6.74
C ILE A 117 -11.89 1.26 -6.44
N GLN A 118 -13.16 1.36 -6.80
CA GLN A 118 -13.97 2.57 -6.59
C GLN A 118 -15.14 2.28 -5.67
N LEU A 119 -15.24 3.06 -4.60
CA LEU A 119 -16.39 3.13 -3.69
C LEU A 119 -17.08 4.50 -3.79
N PRO A 120 -18.38 4.62 -3.42
CA PRO A 120 -19.09 5.90 -3.44
C PRO A 120 -18.39 6.93 -2.53
N ASN A 121 -18.21 8.13 -3.05
CA ASN A 121 -17.62 9.27 -2.30
C ASN A 121 -16.21 8.98 -1.72
N TRP A 122 -15.50 8.01 -2.27
CA TRP A 122 -14.14 7.67 -1.87
C TRP A 122 -13.20 7.74 -3.08
N PRO A 123 -11.96 8.23 -2.89
CA PRO A 123 -10.96 8.17 -3.97
C PRO A 123 -10.77 6.73 -4.46
N VAL A 124 -10.49 6.56 -5.75
CA VAL A 124 -10.12 5.24 -6.29
C VAL A 124 -8.82 4.80 -5.64
N PHE A 125 -8.72 3.54 -5.27
CA PHE A 125 -7.60 2.96 -4.52
C PHE A 125 -7.26 1.56 -5.03
N ASN A 126 -6.27 0.93 -4.43
CA ASN A 126 -5.75 -0.39 -4.80
C ASN A 126 -5.53 -1.31 -3.59
N ILE A 127 -4.99 -2.51 -3.81
CA ILE A 127 -4.71 -3.47 -2.74
C ILE A 127 -3.61 -2.97 -1.79
N ALA A 128 -2.59 -2.27 -2.31
CA ALA A 128 -1.53 -1.69 -1.48
C ALA A 128 -2.09 -0.68 -0.48
N ASP A 129 -2.99 0.22 -0.92
CA ASP A 129 -3.64 1.21 -0.05
C ASP A 129 -4.50 0.54 1.02
N SER A 130 -5.26 -0.50 0.62
CA SER A 130 -6.05 -1.31 1.55
C SER A 130 -5.17 -1.94 2.63
N ALA A 131 -4.03 -2.50 2.24
CA ALA A 131 -3.09 -3.10 3.17
C ALA A 131 -2.48 -2.07 4.14
N ILE A 132 -2.15 -0.87 3.67
CA ILE A 132 -1.66 0.23 4.52
C ILE A 132 -2.73 0.65 5.53
N CYS A 133 -3.99 0.80 5.10
CA CYS A 133 -5.10 1.13 5.99
C CYS A 133 -5.34 0.05 7.06
N ILE A 134 -5.32 -1.23 6.66
CA ILE A 134 -5.46 -2.36 7.60
C ILE A 134 -4.28 -2.41 8.56
N ALA A 135 -3.06 -2.16 8.09
CA ALA A 135 -1.87 -2.09 8.93
C ALA A 135 -2.00 -1.01 10.02
N ALA A 136 -2.49 0.18 9.64
CA ALA A 136 -2.74 1.27 10.57
C ALA A 136 -3.80 0.90 11.62
N ALA A 137 -4.90 0.27 11.21
CA ALA A 137 -5.96 -0.18 12.12
C ALA A 137 -5.45 -1.24 13.10
N ILE A 138 -4.66 -2.22 12.65
CA ILE A 138 -4.06 -3.23 13.52
C ILE A 138 -3.06 -2.57 14.48
N ALA A 139 -2.17 -1.71 13.99
CA ALA A 139 -1.19 -1.01 14.82
C ALA A 139 -1.86 -0.15 15.89
N PHE A 140 -2.92 0.59 15.53
CA PHE A 140 -3.73 1.35 16.46
C PHE A 140 -4.35 0.45 17.55
N THR A 141 -4.97 -0.65 17.13
CA THR A 141 -5.60 -1.60 18.08
C THR A 141 -4.58 -2.23 19.04
N LEU A 142 -3.41 -2.62 18.54
CA LEU A 142 -2.34 -3.17 19.37
C LEU A 142 -1.81 -2.13 20.36
N SER A 143 -1.66 -0.89 19.91
CA SER A 143 -1.24 0.24 20.76
C SER A 143 -2.25 0.51 21.87
N MET A 144 -3.55 0.57 21.56
CA MET A 144 -4.62 0.76 22.52
C MET A 144 -4.70 -0.38 23.57
N ARG A 145 -4.29 -1.59 23.17
CA ARG A 145 -4.20 -2.75 24.06
C ARG A 145 -2.86 -2.85 24.81
N ASN A 146 -2.00 -1.84 24.71
CA ASN A 146 -0.66 -1.81 25.29
C ASN A 146 0.20 -3.04 24.94
N VAL A 147 0.02 -3.59 23.72
CA VAL A 147 0.85 -4.69 23.22
C VAL A 147 2.14 -4.10 22.65
N PRO A 148 3.31 -4.33 23.26
CA PRO A 148 4.55 -3.75 22.77
C PRO A 148 5.01 -4.46 21.48
N PRO A 149 5.65 -3.74 20.55
CA PRO A 149 6.23 -4.36 19.34
C PRO A 149 7.43 -5.26 19.67
N ILE A 150 8.14 -4.92 20.76
CA ILE A 150 9.33 -5.62 21.24
C ILE A 150 9.02 -6.18 22.62
N THR A 151 8.93 -7.50 22.71
CA THR A 151 8.78 -8.17 24.00
C THR A 151 10.17 -8.45 24.56
N ARG A 152 10.52 -7.85 25.68
CA ARG A 152 11.76 -8.22 26.39
C ARG A 152 11.60 -9.64 26.87
N VAL A 153 12.41 -10.56 26.37
CA VAL A 153 12.58 -11.87 26.99
C VAL A 153 13.25 -11.59 28.35
N ARG A 154 12.56 -11.88 29.44
CA ARG A 154 13.14 -11.90 30.79
C ARG A 154 13.98 -13.13 30.93
#